data_dd95b66d9954be5cc198cf3649f24dab
#
_entry.id   dd95b66d9954be5cc198cf3649f24dab
#
_cell.length_a   1.000
_cell.length_b   1.000
_cell.length_c   1.000
_cell.angle_alpha   90.00
_cell.angle_beta   90.00
_cell.angle_gamma   90.00
#
_symmetry.space_group_name_H-M   'P 1'
#
loop_
_entity.id
_entity.type
_entity.pdbx_description
1 polymer ?
#
loop_
_entity_poly.entity_id
_entity_poly.type
_entity_poly.pdbx_seq_one_letter_code
_entity_poly.pdbx_strand_id
1 'polypeptide(L)'
;MKNKKELIILISIVVILVLVAGGIIIKNIKEKHKIIETVGQAIEENLLEKPEELNEIEENEIDETVPVDENVIDENAIRESKVESEKEVKDNKNKYYVKVNNTANVVTIYTKDSNGNYTAPVKAMVCSIGTATPKSGQYKLNGTKHRWHTLFGHTPGTYVYGQYTTAIVGNILFHSVPYTVKGDPSTLEYLEYDKLGTKASAGCIRLTVQDAAWIYNNISTGTIVEFYNDSNPGPLGKPSAQKISGNTVCRGWDPTDSDSRN
;
A
#
# COMPACT_ATOMS: atom_id res chain seq x y z
N MET A 1 -6.31 23.84 51.06
CA MET A 1 -5.20 24.51 50.34
C MET A 1 -3.98 23.62 50.43
N LYS A 2 -3.53 23.01 49.30
CA LYS A 2 -2.28 22.21 49.28
C LYS A 2 -1.10 23.12 49.61
N ASN A 3 -0.23 22.63 50.50
CA ASN A 3 0.91 23.39 51.02
C ASN A 3 1.88 23.74 49.85
N LYS A 4 2.33 24.97 49.74
CA LYS A 4 3.26 25.45 48.71
C LYS A 4 4.50 24.53 48.54
N LYS A 5 4.94 23.92 49.65
CA LYS A 5 6.06 22.96 49.65
C LYS A 5 5.72 21.66 48.89
N GLU A 6 4.50 21.13 49.04
CA GLU A 6 4.08 19.89 48.33
C GLU A 6 3.95 20.14 46.83
N LEU A 7 3.50 21.33 46.41
CA LEU A 7 3.42 21.70 44.99
C LEU A 7 4.82 21.78 44.36
N ILE A 8 5.79 22.37 45.06
CA ILE A 8 7.18 22.51 44.59
C ILE A 8 7.80 21.10 44.43
N ILE A 9 7.60 20.22 45.39
CA ILE A 9 8.10 18.81 45.32
C ILE A 9 7.49 18.11 44.12
N LEU A 10 6.19 18.23 43.88
CA LEU A 10 5.51 17.59 42.74
C LEU A 10 6.06 18.08 41.40
N ILE A 11 6.24 19.40 41.26
CA ILE A 11 6.82 19.99 40.05
C ILE A 11 8.26 19.47 39.82
N SER A 12 9.06 19.40 40.88
CA SER A 12 10.44 18.89 40.76
C SER A 12 10.49 17.44 40.30
N ILE A 13 9.58 16.59 40.83
CA ILE A 13 9.48 15.16 40.38
C ILE A 13 9.10 15.08 38.91
N VAL A 14 8.12 15.87 38.48
CA VAL A 14 7.70 15.85 37.05
C VAL A 14 8.84 16.31 36.14
N VAL A 15 9.58 17.36 36.51
CA VAL A 15 10.74 17.81 35.71
C VAL A 15 11.82 16.74 35.64
N ILE A 16 12.14 16.05 36.73
CA ILE A 16 13.12 14.95 36.73
C ILE A 16 12.64 13.81 35.80
N LEU A 17 11.37 13.41 35.87
CA LEU A 17 10.82 12.37 35.00
C LEU A 17 10.91 12.71 33.52
N VAL A 18 10.62 13.97 33.17
CA VAL A 18 10.74 14.47 31.77
C VAL A 18 12.20 14.42 31.31
N LEU A 19 13.17 14.82 32.15
CA LEU A 19 14.59 14.79 31.80
C LEU A 19 15.10 13.34 31.64
N VAL A 20 14.68 12.41 32.47
CA VAL A 20 15.03 11.00 32.37
C VAL A 20 14.43 10.39 31.10
N ALA A 21 13.15 10.64 30.81
CA ALA A 21 12.50 10.17 29.59
C ALA A 21 13.19 10.74 28.35
N GLY A 22 13.52 12.03 28.33
CA GLY A 22 14.28 12.66 27.25
C GLY A 22 15.65 12.05 27.03
N GLY A 23 16.38 11.72 28.11
CA GLY A 23 17.70 11.04 28.05
C GLY A 23 17.60 9.64 27.43
N ILE A 24 16.55 8.88 27.77
CA ILE A 24 16.32 7.54 27.20
C ILE A 24 16.02 7.63 25.69
N ILE A 25 15.20 8.59 25.28
CA ILE A 25 14.87 8.80 23.87
C ILE A 25 16.12 9.16 23.04
N ILE A 26 16.96 10.07 23.55
CA ILE A 26 18.20 10.48 22.89
C ILE A 26 19.17 9.29 22.77
N LYS A 27 19.29 8.47 23.82
CA LYS A 27 20.13 7.25 23.77
C LYS A 27 19.67 6.28 22.71
N ASN A 28 18.36 6.00 22.64
CA ASN A 28 17.76 5.11 21.64
C ASN A 28 17.95 5.63 20.20
N ILE A 29 17.87 6.93 19.98
CA ILE A 29 18.13 7.55 18.67
C ILE A 29 19.60 7.36 18.27
N LYS A 30 20.55 7.59 19.17
CA LYS A 30 21.99 7.40 18.91
C LYS A 30 22.33 5.93 18.60
N GLU A 31 21.75 4.96 19.31
CA GLU A 31 21.92 3.53 19.01
C GLU A 31 21.39 3.17 17.62
N LYS A 32 20.22 3.66 17.26
CA LYS A 32 19.67 3.45 15.90
C LYS A 32 20.54 4.06 14.80
N HIS A 33 21.08 5.27 14.99
CA HIS A 33 22.02 5.87 14.04
C HIS A 33 23.27 5.00 13.86
N LYS A 34 23.85 4.49 14.96
CA LYS A 34 25.01 3.62 14.90
C LYS A 34 24.74 2.33 14.12
N ILE A 35 23.56 1.73 14.30
CA ILE A 35 23.15 0.53 13.55
C ILE A 35 23.03 0.84 12.06
N ILE A 36 22.44 1.97 11.68
CA ILE A 36 22.29 2.40 10.28
C ILE A 36 23.67 2.61 9.62
N GLU A 37 24.62 3.26 10.30
CA GLU A 37 25.98 3.44 9.81
C GLU A 37 26.71 2.10 9.64
N THR A 38 26.59 1.18 10.59
CA THR A 38 27.20 -0.16 10.51
C THR A 38 26.63 -0.99 9.36
N VAL A 39 25.30 -0.94 9.15
CA VAL A 39 24.61 -1.64 8.04
C VAL A 39 25.02 -0.99 6.71
N GLY A 40 25.13 0.33 6.63
CA GLY A 40 25.59 1.05 5.45
C GLY A 40 27.01 0.63 5.04
N GLN A 41 27.94 0.55 5.99
CA GLN A 41 29.31 0.09 5.74
C GLN A 41 29.38 -1.37 5.29
N ALA A 42 28.57 -2.27 5.89
CA ALA A 42 28.52 -3.67 5.48
C ALA A 42 27.93 -3.88 4.08
N ILE A 43 27.03 -2.99 3.64
CA ILE A 43 26.50 -3.00 2.27
C ILE A 43 27.55 -2.50 1.27
N GLU A 44 28.29 -1.44 1.59
CA GLU A 44 29.39 -0.95 0.74
C GLU A 44 30.53 -1.98 0.61
N GLU A 45 30.92 -2.66 1.70
CA GLU A 45 31.91 -3.73 1.69
C GLU A 45 31.49 -4.92 0.80
N ASN A 46 30.23 -5.36 0.89
CA ASN A 46 29.69 -6.43 0.04
C ASN A 46 29.54 -6.04 -1.44
N LEU A 47 29.42 -4.75 -1.77
CA LEU A 47 29.37 -4.26 -3.15
C LEU A 47 30.76 -4.14 -3.78
N LEU A 48 31.81 -4.06 -2.97
CA LEU A 48 33.21 -3.97 -3.42
C LEU A 48 33.89 -5.34 -3.56
N GLU A 49 33.32 -6.42 -3.00
CA GLU A 49 33.90 -7.77 -3.06
C GLU A 49 33.41 -8.65 -4.22
N LYS A 50 32.81 -8.08 -5.26
CA LYS A 50 32.47 -8.86 -6.46
C LYS A 50 32.78 -8.09 -7.74
N PRO A 51 34.03 -8.18 -8.22
CA PRO A 51 34.20 -8.71 -9.57
C PRO A 51 35.51 -9.48 -9.73
N GLU A 52 35.53 -10.80 -9.62
CA GLU A 52 36.61 -11.63 -10.18
C GLU A 52 36.29 -13.13 -9.99
N GLU A 53 35.28 -13.63 -10.67
CA GLU A 53 35.12 -15.06 -10.92
C GLU A 53 34.18 -15.30 -12.11
N LEU A 54 34.66 -14.89 -13.29
CA LEU A 54 34.08 -15.31 -14.58
C LEU A 54 35.16 -15.22 -15.68
N ASN A 55 36.25 -15.94 -15.50
CA ASN A 55 37.18 -16.28 -16.58
C ASN A 55 37.96 -17.52 -16.19
N GLU A 56 37.41 -18.68 -16.42
CA GLU A 56 38.12 -19.93 -16.70
C GLU A 56 37.02 -20.96 -17.04
N ILE A 57 36.53 -20.88 -18.28
CA ILE A 57 35.91 -22.05 -18.92
C ILE A 57 36.95 -22.59 -19.86
N GLU A 58 37.52 -23.75 -19.46
CA GLU A 58 38.42 -24.55 -20.27
C GLU A 58 37.81 -24.81 -21.64
N GLU A 59 38.62 -24.61 -22.70
CA GLU A 59 38.38 -25.10 -24.04
C GLU A 59 38.32 -26.63 -24.01
N ASN A 60 37.12 -27.19 -23.98
CA ASN A 60 36.89 -28.58 -24.36
C ASN A 60 36.35 -28.62 -25.77
N GLU A 61 37.09 -29.40 -26.62
CA GLU A 61 36.84 -29.67 -28.02
C GLU A 61 35.35 -29.97 -28.28
N ILE A 62 34.72 -29.19 -29.14
CA ILE A 62 33.37 -29.42 -29.66
C ILE A 62 33.49 -30.37 -30.84
N ASP A 63 32.98 -31.61 -30.68
CA ASP A 63 32.76 -32.57 -31.76
C ASP A 63 31.78 -31.96 -32.79
N GLU A 64 32.31 -31.76 -34.01
CA GLU A 64 31.58 -31.28 -35.17
C GLU A 64 30.63 -32.35 -35.70
N THR A 65 29.43 -32.55 -35.15
CA THR A 65 28.32 -33.21 -35.89
C THR A 65 26.96 -33.01 -35.22
N VAL A 66 26.51 -31.80 -35.04
CA VAL A 66 25.08 -31.54 -34.83
C VAL A 66 24.67 -30.37 -35.73
N PRO A 67 23.66 -30.51 -36.60
CA PRO A 67 23.18 -29.38 -37.41
C PRO A 67 22.59 -28.34 -36.45
N VAL A 68 23.21 -27.19 -36.35
CA VAL A 68 22.65 -26.03 -35.68
C VAL A 68 21.50 -25.53 -36.54
N ASP A 69 20.25 -25.73 -36.05
CA ASP A 69 19.07 -25.09 -36.58
C ASP A 69 19.26 -23.58 -36.33
N GLU A 70 19.60 -22.84 -37.38
CA GLU A 70 19.65 -21.38 -37.35
C GLU A 70 18.22 -20.84 -37.14
N ASN A 71 17.70 -20.88 -35.90
CA ASN A 71 16.60 -20.07 -35.50
C ASN A 71 17.07 -18.62 -35.58
N VAL A 72 16.90 -18.03 -36.75
CA VAL A 72 17.01 -16.59 -36.99
C VAL A 72 16.13 -15.92 -35.95
N ILE A 73 16.76 -15.38 -34.89
CA ILE A 73 16.09 -14.53 -33.93
C ILE A 73 15.62 -13.32 -34.74
N ASP A 74 14.33 -13.24 -35.02
CA ASP A 74 13.73 -12.15 -35.76
C ASP A 74 13.80 -10.88 -34.89
N GLU A 75 14.88 -10.12 -35.07
CA GLU A 75 15.09 -8.83 -34.36
C GLU A 75 13.92 -7.87 -34.59
N ASN A 76 13.17 -8.01 -35.67
CA ASN A 76 11.98 -7.22 -35.94
C ASN A 76 10.82 -7.65 -35.01
N ALA A 77 10.63 -8.95 -34.77
CA ALA A 77 9.62 -9.45 -33.83
C ALA A 77 9.92 -9.00 -32.38
N ILE A 78 11.20 -8.98 -31.97
CA ILE A 78 11.62 -8.45 -30.67
C ILE A 78 11.40 -6.93 -30.60
N ARG A 79 11.67 -6.22 -31.68
CA ARG A 79 11.47 -4.77 -31.75
C ARG A 79 10.00 -4.40 -31.77
N GLU A 80 9.16 -5.15 -32.49
CA GLU A 80 7.71 -4.97 -32.52
C GLU A 80 7.08 -5.28 -31.15
N SER A 81 7.45 -6.38 -30.50
CA SER A 81 6.98 -6.71 -29.13
C SER A 81 7.40 -5.66 -28.10
N LYS A 82 8.59 -5.08 -28.25
CA LYS A 82 9.08 -4.02 -27.37
C LYS A 82 8.33 -2.70 -27.60
N VAL A 83 8.05 -2.36 -28.86
CA VAL A 83 7.25 -1.17 -29.24
C VAL A 83 5.81 -1.33 -28.77
N GLU A 84 5.23 -2.53 -28.90
CA GLU A 84 3.87 -2.83 -28.44
C GLU A 84 3.76 -2.78 -26.91
N SER A 85 4.75 -3.33 -26.20
CA SER A 85 4.82 -3.21 -24.73
C SER A 85 5.01 -1.78 -24.24
N GLU A 86 5.81 -0.95 -24.93
CA GLU A 86 5.98 0.47 -24.62
C GLU A 86 4.73 1.29 -24.94
N LYS A 87 3.98 0.90 -25.97
CA LYS A 87 2.70 1.50 -26.35
C LYS A 87 1.60 1.14 -25.36
N GLU A 88 1.52 -0.12 -24.91
CA GLU A 88 0.61 -0.52 -23.83
C GLU A 88 0.92 0.18 -22.50
N VAL A 89 2.20 0.36 -22.16
CA VAL A 89 2.61 1.12 -20.96
C VAL A 89 2.26 2.61 -21.09
N LYS A 90 2.38 3.20 -22.28
CA LYS A 90 1.96 4.59 -22.55
C LYS A 90 0.44 4.77 -22.54
N ASP A 91 -0.31 3.82 -23.10
CA ASP A 91 -1.77 3.87 -23.15
C ASP A 91 -2.41 3.64 -21.76
N ASN A 92 -1.76 2.82 -20.91
CA ASN A 92 -2.18 2.61 -19.54
C ASN A 92 -1.92 3.81 -18.62
N LYS A 93 -1.02 4.71 -18.98
CA LYS A 93 -0.56 5.84 -18.16
C LYS A 93 -1.60 6.93 -18.01
N ASN A 94 -2.80 6.81 -18.16
CA ASN A 94 -3.92 7.70 -17.85
C ASN A 94 -5.25 7.05 -18.28
N LYS A 95 -5.32 5.73 -18.15
CA LYS A 95 -6.54 5.00 -18.48
C LYS A 95 -7.69 5.33 -17.53
N TYR A 96 -7.36 5.54 -16.25
CA TYR A 96 -8.35 5.67 -15.19
C TYR A 96 -8.28 7.02 -14.46
N TYR A 97 -9.41 7.38 -13.87
CA TYR A 97 -9.60 8.47 -12.92
C TYR A 97 -10.37 7.91 -11.72
N VAL A 98 -9.93 8.20 -10.52
CA VAL A 98 -10.50 7.65 -9.29
C VAL A 98 -11.23 8.74 -8.53
N LYS A 99 -12.49 8.51 -8.14
CA LYS A 99 -13.24 9.41 -7.26
C LYS A 99 -13.56 8.75 -5.94
N VAL A 100 -13.24 9.42 -4.85
CA VAL A 100 -13.57 8.98 -3.48
C VAL A 100 -14.64 9.89 -2.93
N ASN A 101 -15.84 9.35 -2.78
CA ASN A 101 -16.97 10.05 -2.17
C ASN A 101 -16.95 9.80 -0.66
N ASN A 102 -16.55 10.81 0.10
CA ASN A 102 -16.42 10.71 1.55
C ASN A 102 -17.77 10.53 2.26
N THR A 103 -18.81 11.18 1.77
CA THR A 103 -20.14 11.09 2.41
C THR A 103 -20.79 9.73 2.18
N ALA A 104 -20.76 9.24 0.95
CA ALA A 104 -21.34 7.94 0.61
C ALA A 104 -20.43 6.76 1.00
N ASN A 105 -19.13 6.98 1.27
CA ASN A 105 -18.12 5.92 1.48
C ASN A 105 -18.02 4.98 0.27
N VAL A 106 -17.82 5.57 -0.91
CA VAL A 106 -17.71 4.86 -2.19
C VAL A 106 -16.49 5.37 -2.96
N VAL A 107 -15.71 4.45 -3.51
CA VAL A 107 -14.72 4.74 -4.54
C VAL A 107 -15.32 4.37 -5.89
N THR A 108 -15.31 5.31 -6.85
CA THR A 108 -15.74 5.04 -8.22
C THR A 108 -14.57 5.25 -9.17
N ILE A 109 -14.35 4.26 -10.03
CA ILE A 109 -13.34 4.30 -11.09
C ILE A 109 -14.02 4.70 -12.38
N TYR A 110 -13.42 5.67 -13.08
CA TYR A 110 -13.87 6.14 -14.39
C TYR A 110 -12.78 5.89 -15.43
N THR A 111 -13.21 5.64 -16.67
CA THR A 111 -12.36 5.67 -17.86
C THR A 111 -12.83 6.80 -18.78
N LYS A 112 -12.08 7.05 -19.84
CA LYS A 112 -12.43 8.04 -20.84
C LYS A 112 -13.63 7.59 -21.68
N ASP A 113 -14.54 8.50 -21.92
CA ASP A 113 -15.60 8.36 -22.92
C ASP A 113 -15.06 8.61 -24.35
N SER A 114 -15.95 8.58 -25.35
CA SER A 114 -15.61 8.86 -26.76
C SER A 114 -15.05 10.26 -27.01
N ASN A 115 -15.28 11.21 -26.10
CA ASN A 115 -14.78 12.58 -26.15
C ASN A 115 -13.47 12.77 -25.39
N GLY A 116 -12.93 11.70 -24.77
CA GLY A 116 -11.71 11.74 -23.98
C GLY A 116 -11.88 12.22 -22.53
N ASN A 117 -13.12 12.40 -22.05
CA ASN A 117 -13.42 12.83 -20.69
C ASN A 117 -13.60 11.62 -19.77
N TYR A 118 -13.15 11.72 -18.52
CA TYR A 118 -13.33 10.66 -17.52
C TYR A 118 -14.76 10.63 -16.95
N THR A 119 -15.72 10.24 -17.78
CA THR A 119 -17.15 10.20 -17.44
C THR A 119 -17.75 8.79 -17.53
N ALA A 120 -17.07 7.83 -18.17
CA ALA A 120 -17.54 6.44 -18.26
C ALA A 120 -17.20 5.67 -16.97
N PRO A 121 -18.18 5.31 -16.13
CA PRO A 121 -17.94 4.59 -14.87
C PRO A 121 -17.62 3.12 -15.16
N VAL A 122 -16.56 2.60 -14.55
CA VAL A 122 -16.06 1.23 -14.74
C VAL A 122 -16.39 0.35 -13.56
N LYS A 123 -16.17 0.85 -12.34
CA LYS A 123 -16.29 0.07 -11.11
C LYS A 123 -16.62 0.99 -9.92
N ALA A 124 -17.52 0.52 -9.06
CA ALA A 124 -17.74 1.09 -7.73
C ALA A 124 -17.25 0.11 -6.67
N MET A 125 -16.71 0.65 -5.59
CA MET A 125 -16.15 -0.11 -4.47
C MET A 125 -16.68 0.50 -3.18
N VAL A 126 -17.20 -0.32 -2.27
CA VAL A 126 -17.50 0.13 -0.91
C VAL A 126 -16.18 0.42 -0.18
N CYS A 127 -16.12 1.52 0.55
CA CYS A 127 -14.93 1.87 1.31
C CYS A 127 -15.25 2.38 2.71
N SER A 128 -14.22 2.45 3.55
CA SER A 128 -14.25 3.23 4.79
C SER A 128 -13.21 4.32 4.72
N ILE A 129 -13.65 5.55 5.00
CA ILE A 129 -12.79 6.72 5.16
C ILE A 129 -12.51 7.01 6.63
N GLY A 130 -11.66 7.99 6.93
CA GLY A 130 -11.30 8.39 8.28
C GLY A 130 -11.36 9.87 8.55
N THR A 131 -10.93 10.25 9.75
CA THR A 131 -10.94 11.63 10.20
C THR A 131 -9.93 12.48 9.44
N ALA A 132 -8.74 11.92 9.13
CA ALA A 132 -7.68 12.58 8.38
C ALA A 132 -7.78 12.38 6.86
N THR A 133 -8.81 11.70 6.35
CA THR A 133 -9.06 11.61 4.91
C THR A 133 -9.26 13.01 4.33
N PRO A 134 -8.61 13.37 3.19
CA PRO A 134 -8.82 14.66 2.55
C PRO A 134 -10.30 14.91 2.29
N LYS A 135 -10.80 16.08 2.69
CA LYS A 135 -12.22 16.43 2.52
C LYS A 135 -12.58 16.71 1.06
N SER A 136 -11.61 17.20 0.29
CA SER A 136 -11.75 17.51 -1.14
C SER A 136 -10.37 17.64 -1.78
N GLY A 137 -10.32 17.70 -3.10
CA GLY A 137 -9.11 17.97 -3.87
C GLY A 137 -8.69 16.80 -4.75
N GLN A 138 -7.75 17.07 -5.63
CA GLN A 138 -7.20 16.12 -6.59
C GLN A 138 -5.74 15.85 -6.27
N TYR A 139 -5.38 14.57 -6.22
CA TYR A 139 -4.05 14.10 -5.89
C TYR A 139 -3.55 13.16 -6.97
N LYS A 140 -2.32 13.36 -7.40
CA LYS A 140 -1.67 12.54 -8.42
C LYS A 140 -0.87 11.42 -7.76
N LEU A 141 -1.16 10.17 -8.08
CA LEU A 141 -0.45 9.01 -7.53
C LEU A 141 1.03 9.02 -7.93
N ASN A 142 1.90 8.76 -6.96
CA ASN A 142 3.35 8.67 -7.16
C ASN A 142 3.84 7.26 -7.53
N GLY A 143 2.96 6.26 -7.48
CA GLY A 143 3.26 4.88 -7.83
C GLY A 143 3.76 4.01 -6.68
N THR A 144 3.91 4.54 -5.47
CA THR A 144 4.31 3.73 -4.30
C THR A 144 3.24 2.73 -3.93
N LYS A 145 3.60 1.45 -3.97
CA LYS A 145 2.72 0.30 -3.72
C LYS A 145 3.44 -0.77 -2.90
N HIS A 146 2.71 -1.44 -2.00
CA HIS A 146 3.26 -2.58 -1.24
C HIS A 146 2.21 -3.70 -1.16
N ARG A 147 2.63 -4.95 -1.36
CA ARG A 147 1.74 -6.11 -1.19
C ARG A 147 1.25 -6.22 0.25
N TRP A 148 2.14 -5.99 1.22
CA TRP A 148 1.86 -5.85 2.65
C TRP A 148 2.56 -4.63 3.20
N HIS A 149 1.84 -3.77 3.92
CA HIS A 149 2.38 -2.55 4.52
C HIS A 149 2.03 -2.45 6.00
N THR A 150 2.97 -1.94 6.80
CA THR A 150 2.75 -1.66 8.21
C THR A 150 1.98 -0.35 8.36
N LEU A 151 0.90 -0.39 9.09
CA LEU A 151 0.02 0.74 9.39
C LEU A 151 0.01 1.02 10.89
N PHE A 152 -0.35 2.23 11.27
CA PHE A 152 -0.58 2.55 12.69
C PHE A 152 -1.90 1.92 13.15
N GLY A 153 -1.86 1.22 14.28
CA GLY A 153 -3.04 0.67 14.94
C GLY A 153 -3.89 1.73 15.61
N HIS A 154 -5.01 1.33 16.16
CA HIS A 154 -5.92 2.23 16.88
C HIS A 154 -5.34 2.73 18.22
N THR A 155 -4.49 1.92 18.85
CA THR A 155 -3.81 2.29 20.09
C THR A 155 -2.43 2.85 19.75
N PRO A 156 -2.00 3.98 20.36
CA PRO A 156 -0.66 4.50 20.17
C PRO A 156 0.42 3.44 20.45
N GLY A 157 1.39 3.32 19.54
CA GLY A 157 2.47 2.34 19.64
C GLY A 157 2.13 0.93 19.14
N THR A 158 0.89 0.69 18.70
CA THR A 158 0.52 -0.57 18.05
C THR A 158 0.56 -0.46 16.54
N TYR A 159 0.76 -1.60 15.87
CA TYR A 159 0.80 -1.71 14.42
C TYR A 159 -0.17 -2.78 13.94
N VAL A 160 -0.73 -2.52 12.76
CA VAL A 160 -1.55 -3.46 12.00
C VAL A 160 -1.04 -3.48 10.56
N TYR A 161 -1.56 -4.36 9.72
CA TYR A 161 -1.02 -4.58 8.39
C TYR A 161 -2.12 -4.53 7.33
N GLY A 162 -1.88 -3.79 6.25
CA GLY A 162 -2.79 -3.76 5.10
C GLY A 162 -2.21 -4.51 3.91
N GLN A 163 -3.06 -5.20 3.17
CA GLN A 163 -2.72 -5.80 1.89
C GLN A 163 -2.96 -4.80 0.75
N TYR A 164 -2.22 -4.97 -0.36
CA TYR A 164 -2.39 -4.24 -1.62
C TYR A 164 -2.48 -2.72 -1.43
N THR A 165 -1.51 -2.17 -0.71
CA THR A 165 -1.49 -0.75 -0.43
C THR A 165 -1.06 0.06 -1.63
N THR A 166 -1.73 1.19 -1.88
CA THR A 166 -1.40 2.17 -2.92
C THR A 166 -1.42 3.56 -2.30
N ALA A 167 -0.29 4.27 -2.33
CA ALA A 167 -0.16 5.59 -1.74
C ALA A 167 -0.92 6.65 -2.56
N ILE A 168 -1.65 7.53 -1.86
CA ILE A 168 -2.41 8.64 -2.47
C ILE A 168 -1.70 9.96 -2.20
N VAL A 169 -1.65 10.37 -0.94
CA VAL A 169 -1.02 11.62 -0.49
C VAL A 169 -0.58 11.50 0.97
N GLY A 170 0.62 11.94 1.29
CA GLY A 170 1.18 11.81 2.64
C GLY A 170 1.06 10.37 3.14
N ASN A 171 0.41 10.17 4.28
CA ASN A 171 0.17 8.85 4.88
C ASN A 171 -1.21 8.27 4.52
N ILE A 172 -1.92 8.85 3.56
CA ILE A 172 -3.24 8.36 3.12
C ILE A 172 -3.04 7.36 1.99
N LEU A 173 -3.53 6.13 2.19
CA LEU A 173 -3.38 5.00 1.30
C LEU A 173 -4.74 4.39 0.96
N PHE A 174 -4.87 3.76 -0.21
CA PHE A 174 -5.81 2.65 -0.41
C PHE A 174 -5.19 1.38 0.14
N HIS A 175 -5.96 0.58 0.85
CA HIS A 175 -5.54 -0.74 1.35
C HIS A 175 -6.73 -1.60 1.77
N SER A 176 -6.54 -2.90 1.96
CA SER A 176 -7.54 -3.80 2.55
C SER A 176 -7.90 -3.38 3.98
N VAL A 177 -8.96 -3.92 4.53
CA VAL A 177 -9.14 -3.89 5.99
C VAL A 177 -7.89 -4.47 6.68
N PRO A 178 -7.45 -3.96 7.84
CA PRO A 178 -6.21 -4.38 8.48
C PRO A 178 -6.21 -5.80 9.03
N TYR A 179 -4.99 -6.33 9.21
CA TYR A 179 -4.66 -7.60 9.83
C TYR A 179 -3.76 -7.39 11.03
N THR A 180 -3.82 -8.29 12.03
CA THR A 180 -2.97 -8.20 13.23
C THR A 180 -1.58 -8.79 13.03
N VAL A 181 -1.38 -9.67 12.04
CA VAL A 181 -0.09 -10.28 11.70
C VAL A 181 0.25 -10.02 10.23
N LYS A 182 1.48 -9.56 9.96
CA LYS A 182 1.97 -9.29 8.60
C LYS A 182 2.11 -10.59 7.81
N GLY A 183 1.50 -10.63 6.65
CA GLY A 183 1.58 -11.79 5.75
C GLY A 183 0.64 -12.92 6.10
N ASP A 184 -0.18 -12.79 7.15
CA ASP A 184 -1.16 -13.79 7.54
C ASP A 184 -2.61 -13.33 7.28
N PRO A 185 -3.24 -13.78 6.18
CA PRO A 185 -4.62 -13.41 5.84
C PRO A 185 -5.68 -13.94 6.81
N SER A 186 -5.34 -14.90 7.69
CA SER A 186 -6.27 -15.44 8.69
C SER A 186 -6.44 -14.55 9.92
N THR A 187 -5.69 -13.44 9.99
CA THR A 187 -5.66 -12.53 11.15
C THR A 187 -6.38 -11.21 10.88
N LEU A 188 -7.38 -11.22 9.99
CA LEU A 188 -8.19 -10.05 9.65
C LEU A 188 -8.87 -9.48 10.89
N GLU A 189 -8.83 -8.16 11.06
CA GLU A 189 -9.65 -7.44 12.04
C GLU A 189 -11.13 -7.44 11.60
N TYR A 190 -11.81 -8.56 11.77
CA TYR A 190 -13.14 -8.80 11.24
C TYR A 190 -14.20 -7.80 11.75
N LEU A 191 -14.06 -7.25 12.94
CA LEU A 191 -14.94 -6.19 13.43
C LEU A 191 -14.73 -4.87 12.68
N GLU A 192 -13.50 -4.61 12.21
CA GLU A 192 -13.20 -3.48 11.34
C GLU A 192 -13.70 -3.72 9.91
N TYR A 193 -13.69 -4.99 9.45
CA TYR A 193 -14.27 -5.38 8.17
C TYR A 193 -15.77 -5.09 8.11
N ASP A 194 -16.49 -5.40 9.18
CA ASP A 194 -17.93 -5.13 9.29
C ASP A 194 -18.28 -3.63 9.29
N LYS A 195 -17.29 -2.75 9.46
CA LYS A 195 -17.46 -1.30 9.35
C LYS A 195 -17.31 -0.77 7.91
N LEU A 196 -17.01 -1.62 6.92
CA LEU A 196 -16.94 -1.18 5.53
C LEU A 196 -18.24 -0.49 5.11
N GLY A 197 -18.11 0.65 4.43
CA GLY A 197 -19.22 1.51 4.06
C GLY A 197 -19.54 2.60 5.10
N THR A 198 -18.73 2.72 6.17
CA THR A 198 -18.87 3.76 7.19
C THR A 198 -17.53 4.47 7.43
N LYS A 199 -17.55 5.59 8.15
CA LYS A 199 -16.34 6.28 8.59
C LYS A 199 -15.70 5.51 9.76
N ALA A 200 -14.63 4.77 9.50
CA ALA A 200 -14.03 3.84 10.47
C ALA A 200 -12.49 3.82 10.51
N SER A 201 -11.79 4.51 9.61
CA SER A 201 -10.33 4.57 9.61
C SER A 201 -9.80 5.83 10.33
N ALA A 202 -8.48 5.90 10.55
CA ALA A 202 -7.83 7.15 10.96
C ALA A 202 -7.77 8.17 9.80
N GLY A 203 -7.54 7.69 8.57
CA GLY A 203 -7.45 8.55 7.38
C GLY A 203 -7.38 7.79 6.07
N CYS A 204 -6.82 6.59 6.05
CA CYS A 204 -6.71 5.74 4.86
C CYS A 204 -8.08 5.30 4.33
N ILE A 205 -8.11 4.89 3.07
CA ILE A 205 -9.28 4.37 2.39
C ILE A 205 -9.23 2.85 2.48
N ARG A 206 -10.00 2.27 3.42
CA ARG A 206 -10.10 0.83 3.59
C ARG A 206 -11.06 0.24 2.57
N LEU A 207 -10.71 -0.86 1.98
CA LEU A 207 -11.43 -1.59 0.94
C LEU A 207 -11.52 -3.08 1.31
N THR A 208 -12.31 -3.84 0.57
CA THR A 208 -12.16 -5.30 0.53
C THR A 208 -10.81 -5.67 -0.09
N VAL A 209 -10.30 -6.89 0.14
CA VAL A 209 -9.07 -7.36 -0.49
C VAL A 209 -9.17 -7.33 -2.00
N GLN A 210 -10.27 -7.80 -2.58
CA GLN A 210 -10.49 -7.80 -4.02
C GLN A 210 -10.40 -6.39 -4.62
N ASP A 211 -11.00 -5.40 -3.98
CA ASP A 211 -11.02 -4.02 -4.47
C ASP A 211 -9.66 -3.33 -4.28
N ALA A 212 -8.99 -3.58 -3.15
CA ALA A 212 -7.63 -3.10 -2.92
C ALA A 212 -6.64 -3.70 -3.93
N ALA A 213 -6.74 -5.02 -4.21
CA ALA A 213 -5.95 -5.70 -5.23
C ALA A 213 -6.23 -5.15 -6.63
N TRP A 214 -7.50 -4.86 -6.94
CA TRP A 214 -7.85 -4.27 -8.22
C TRP A 214 -7.18 -2.90 -8.42
N ILE A 215 -7.25 -2.00 -7.42
CA ILE A 215 -6.54 -0.71 -7.47
C ILE A 215 -5.04 -0.92 -7.62
N TYR A 216 -4.46 -1.78 -6.80
CA TYR A 216 -3.04 -2.10 -6.81
C TYR A 216 -2.55 -2.55 -8.21
N ASN A 217 -3.31 -3.40 -8.87
CA ASN A 217 -2.92 -3.99 -10.16
C ASN A 217 -3.23 -3.07 -11.36
N ASN A 218 -4.31 -2.29 -11.31
CA ASN A 218 -4.82 -1.58 -12.48
C ASN A 218 -4.56 -0.08 -12.47
N ILE A 219 -4.36 0.56 -11.32
CA ILE A 219 -4.17 2.00 -11.24
C ILE A 219 -2.67 2.33 -11.30
N SER A 220 -2.27 3.10 -12.31
CA SER A 220 -0.86 3.45 -12.57
C SER A 220 -0.44 4.76 -11.91
N THR A 221 0.89 4.95 -11.85
CA THR A 221 1.50 6.24 -11.50
C THR A 221 0.95 7.36 -12.38
N GLY A 222 0.65 8.49 -11.77
CA GLY A 222 0.12 9.66 -12.47
C GLY A 222 -1.41 9.71 -12.56
N THR A 223 -2.13 8.63 -12.21
CA THR A 223 -3.59 8.64 -12.08
C THR A 223 -4.02 9.67 -11.03
N ILE A 224 -5.09 10.40 -11.33
CA ILE A 224 -5.69 11.35 -10.40
C ILE A 224 -6.69 10.65 -9.50
N VAL A 225 -6.59 10.93 -8.20
CA VAL A 225 -7.57 10.58 -7.17
C VAL A 225 -8.23 11.86 -6.69
N GLU A 226 -9.53 12.00 -6.89
CA GLU A 226 -10.34 13.13 -6.45
C GLU A 226 -11.14 12.74 -5.21
N PHE A 227 -11.04 13.54 -4.16
CA PHE A 227 -11.91 13.45 -2.98
C PHE A 227 -13.02 14.48 -3.07
N TYR A 228 -14.24 14.07 -2.78
CA TYR A 228 -15.41 14.92 -2.77
C TYR A 228 -16.46 14.44 -1.77
N ASN A 229 -17.51 15.24 -1.57
CA ASN A 229 -18.59 14.94 -0.65
C ASN A 229 -19.94 15.03 -1.38
N ASP A 230 -20.67 13.93 -1.45
CA ASP A 230 -21.98 13.86 -2.02
C ASP A 230 -22.80 12.75 -1.31
N SER A 231 -24.06 13.00 -1.02
CA SER A 231 -24.98 11.99 -0.50
C SER A 231 -25.36 10.95 -1.57
N ASN A 232 -25.31 11.33 -2.86
CA ASN A 232 -25.47 10.43 -3.97
C ASN A 232 -24.20 9.57 -4.16
N PRO A 233 -24.27 8.24 -4.08
CA PRO A 233 -23.08 7.37 -4.20
C PRO A 233 -22.48 7.36 -5.59
N GLY A 234 -23.14 7.90 -6.60
CA GLY A 234 -22.69 7.94 -7.99
C GLY A 234 -23.40 6.94 -8.89
N PRO A 235 -23.01 6.90 -10.19
CA PRO A 235 -23.80 6.23 -11.24
C PRO A 235 -23.90 4.71 -11.11
N LEU A 236 -22.97 4.06 -10.40
CA LEU A 236 -22.99 2.61 -10.17
C LEU A 236 -23.56 2.24 -8.78
N GLY A 237 -24.02 3.23 -8.01
CA GLY A 237 -24.51 3.03 -6.67
C GLY A 237 -23.43 2.71 -5.64
N LYS A 238 -23.83 2.33 -4.43
CA LYS A 238 -22.96 1.91 -3.34
C LYS A 238 -22.99 0.38 -3.21
N PRO A 239 -21.90 -0.33 -3.49
CA PRO A 239 -21.80 -1.75 -3.18
C PRO A 239 -21.88 -2.00 -1.68
N SER A 240 -22.27 -3.22 -1.30
CA SER A 240 -22.28 -3.68 0.09
C SER A 240 -21.12 -4.67 0.32
N ALA A 241 -20.53 -4.63 1.51
CA ALA A 241 -19.67 -5.71 1.98
C ALA A 241 -20.48 -6.70 2.84
N GLN A 242 -20.15 -7.98 2.70
CA GLN A 242 -20.74 -9.03 3.55
C GLN A 242 -20.34 -8.79 5.01
N LYS A 243 -21.27 -8.93 5.95
CA LYS A 243 -20.95 -8.92 7.39
C LYS A 243 -20.45 -10.30 7.80
N ILE A 244 -19.31 -10.35 8.48
CA ILE A 244 -18.61 -11.61 8.81
C ILE A 244 -18.50 -11.89 10.31
N SER A 245 -18.75 -10.91 11.18
CA SER A 245 -18.66 -11.10 12.65
C SER A 245 -19.61 -12.17 13.20
N GLY A 246 -20.76 -12.35 12.55
CA GLY A 246 -21.73 -13.40 12.86
C GLY A 246 -21.42 -14.79 12.30
N ASN A 247 -20.40 -14.89 11.43
CA ASN A 247 -20.04 -16.14 10.75
C ASN A 247 -18.74 -16.69 11.33
N THR A 248 -18.82 -17.78 12.09
CA THR A 248 -17.63 -18.39 12.74
C THR A 248 -16.64 -19.01 11.74
N VAL A 249 -17.08 -19.34 10.53
CA VAL A 249 -16.22 -19.93 9.48
C VAL A 249 -15.40 -18.85 8.78
N CYS A 250 -15.99 -17.67 8.52
CA CYS A 250 -15.32 -16.57 7.83
C CYS A 250 -14.65 -15.55 8.79
N ARG A 251 -14.77 -15.76 10.10
CA ARG A 251 -14.18 -14.86 11.09
C ARG A 251 -12.66 -14.90 10.97
N GLY A 252 -12.04 -13.73 10.75
CA GLY A 252 -10.60 -13.61 10.55
C GLY A 252 -10.16 -13.71 9.09
N TRP A 253 -11.08 -13.79 8.14
CA TRP A 253 -10.79 -13.90 6.72
C TRP A 253 -11.63 -12.91 5.89
N ASP A 254 -11.01 -12.20 4.94
CA ASP A 254 -11.77 -11.40 3.96
C ASP A 254 -12.41 -12.33 2.92
N PRO A 255 -13.75 -12.38 2.83
CA PRO A 255 -14.43 -13.30 1.91
C PRO A 255 -14.15 -13.01 0.43
N THR A 256 -13.51 -11.88 0.11
CA THR A 256 -13.11 -11.50 -1.26
C THR A 256 -11.65 -11.79 -1.54
N ASP A 257 -10.89 -12.32 -0.57
CA ASP A 257 -9.49 -12.68 -0.75
C ASP A 257 -9.37 -13.98 -1.54
N SER A 258 -8.76 -13.92 -2.73
CA SER A 258 -8.51 -15.10 -3.57
C SER A 258 -7.45 -16.05 -3.01
N ASP A 259 -6.63 -15.58 -2.07
CA ASP A 259 -5.68 -16.41 -1.32
C ASP A 259 -6.38 -17.28 -0.25
N SER A 260 -7.71 -17.48 -0.36
CA SER A 260 -8.46 -18.31 0.57
C SER A 260 -7.83 -19.70 0.68
N ARG A 261 -7.43 -20.04 1.88
CA ARG A 261 -6.99 -21.39 2.24
C ARG A 261 -8.25 -22.25 2.42
N ASN A 262 -8.64 -22.91 1.37
CA ASN A 262 -9.58 -24.02 1.44
C ASN A 262 -8.84 -25.31 1.75
#